data_bcbca8679c358a9efce33b82a902649e
#
_entry.id   bcbca8679c358a9efce33b82a902649e
#
_cell.length_a   1.000
_cell.length_b   1.000
_cell.length_c   1.000
_cell.angle_alpha   90.00
_cell.angle_beta   90.00
_cell.angle_gamma   90.00
#
_symmetry.space_group_name_H-M   'P 1'
#
loop_
_entity.id
_entity.type
_entity.pdbx_description
1 polymer ?
#
loop_
_entity_poly.entity_id
_entity_poly.type
_entity_poly.pdbx_seq_one_letter_code
_entity_poly.pdbx_strand_id
1 'polypeptide(L)'
;MLFRSLIRYDEDTEYTFTEAGTTTIVLYATFVNGTDTVAYTEDYWAGSQPISVSISESRLEFPNAFSPNGDGINDVYKAKDGYQSIVEFHAYIFNRWGQKLYEWDDPAGGWDGKHNGKDLKQGVYFVLVNAKGADGRKYTIRKDVNLLRGYTETSGSTGDI
;
A
#
# COMPACT_ATOMS: atom_id res chain seq x y z
N MET A 1 19.28 -16.58 -12.93
CA MET A 1 19.22 -15.26 -12.29
C MET A 1 19.62 -14.21 -13.32
N LEU A 2 18.68 -13.48 -13.85
CA LEU A 2 18.93 -12.44 -14.87
C LEU A 2 19.28 -11.15 -14.14
N PHE A 3 20.55 -10.79 -14.11
CA PHE A 3 20.98 -9.47 -13.68
C PHE A 3 20.62 -8.46 -14.78
N ARG A 4 19.56 -7.69 -14.57
CA ARG A 4 19.30 -6.51 -15.39
C ARG A 4 20.11 -5.36 -14.84
N SER A 5 21.25 -5.07 -15.44
CA SER A 5 21.94 -3.81 -15.22
C SER A 5 21.37 -2.76 -16.19
N LEU A 6 20.90 -1.63 -15.66
CA LEU A 6 20.51 -0.46 -16.44
C LEU A 6 21.65 0.54 -16.37
N ILE A 7 22.18 0.93 -17.51
CA ILE A 7 23.24 1.93 -17.62
C ILE A 7 22.64 3.18 -18.27
N ARG A 8 22.88 4.35 -17.69
CA ARG A 8 22.50 5.65 -18.23
C ARG A 8 23.70 6.56 -18.30
N TYR A 9 23.73 7.43 -19.31
CA TYR A 9 24.83 8.36 -19.61
C TYR A 9 24.40 9.82 -19.53
N ASP A 10 23.25 10.09 -18.91
CA ASP A 10 22.71 11.43 -18.78
C ASP A 10 23.32 12.14 -17.56
N GLU A 11 23.50 13.45 -17.63
CA GLU A 11 24.00 14.28 -16.54
C GLU A 11 23.02 14.28 -15.35
N ASP A 12 21.72 14.40 -15.65
CA ASP A 12 20.62 14.23 -14.69
C ASP A 12 19.79 13.02 -15.09
N THR A 13 19.62 12.06 -14.19
CA THR A 13 18.84 10.87 -14.46
C THR A 13 17.87 10.57 -13.32
N GLU A 14 16.63 10.24 -13.70
CA GLU A 14 15.58 9.77 -12.80
C GLU A 14 15.20 8.34 -13.16
N TYR A 15 15.02 7.51 -12.15
CA TYR A 15 14.56 6.14 -12.33
C TYR A 15 13.57 5.75 -11.24
N THR A 16 12.42 5.22 -11.65
CA THR A 16 11.40 4.70 -10.76
C THR A 16 11.52 3.18 -10.69
N PHE A 17 11.77 2.66 -9.51
CA PHE A 17 11.80 1.22 -9.24
C PHE A 17 10.38 0.70 -9.09
N THR A 18 10.03 -0.33 -9.84
CA THR A 18 8.66 -0.90 -9.90
C THR A 18 8.60 -2.38 -9.54
N GLU A 19 9.72 -2.99 -9.19
CA GLU A 19 9.78 -4.40 -8.81
C GLU A 19 10.26 -4.53 -7.36
N ALA A 20 9.71 -5.47 -6.61
CA ALA A 20 10.17 -5.78 -5.27
C ALA A 20 11.61 -6.31 -5.30
N GLY A 21 12.42 -5.90 -4.35
CA GLY A 21 13.82 -6.31 -4.25
C GLY A 21 14.73 -5.19 -3.83
N THR A 22 16.03 -5.49 -3.78
CA THR A 22 17.07 -4.50 -3.48
C THR A 22 17.92 -4.25 -4.72
N THR A 23 18.04 -2.98 -5.08
CA THR A 23 18.86 -2.52 -6.20
C THR A 23 20.00 -1.66 -5.70
N THR A 24 21.20 -1.96 -6.15
CA THR A 24 22.41 -1.17 -5.85
C THR A 24 22.66 -0.17 -6.96
N ILE A 25 22.86 1.09 -6.59
CA ILE A 25 23.15 2.18 -7.51
C ILE A 25 24.64 2.54 -7.40
N VAL A 26 25.34 2.51 -8.50
CA VAL A 26 26.76 2.86 -8.60
C VAL A 26 26.90 3.98 -9.61
N LEU A 27 27.63 5.05 -9.22
CA LEU A 27 27.96 6.16 -10.11
C LEU A 27 29.37 5.97 -10.67
N TYR A 28 29.50 5.95 -11.98
CA TYR A 28 30.77 6.04 -12.68
C TYR A 28 30.87 7.43 -13.28
N ALA A 29 31.81 8.25 -12.78
CA ALA A 29 31.99 9.60 -13.27
C ALA A 29 33.46 10.02 -13.16
N THR A 30 33.90 10.86 -14.07
CA THR A 30 35.20 11.50 -14.02
C THR A 30 35.02 13.01 -14.06
N PHE A 31 35.48 13.68 -13.05
CA PHE A 31 35.44 15.14 -12.94
C PHE A 31 36.83 15.71 -13.13
N VAL A 32 36.92 16.70 -13.99
CA VAL A 32 38.19 17.37 -14.31
C VAL A 32 38.08 18.86 -13.97
N ASN A 33 39.01 19.36 -13.16
CA ASN A 33 39.14 20.79 -12.87
C ASN A 33 40.57 21.23 -13.12
N GLY A 34 40.81 21.79 -14.28
CA GLY A 34 42.16 22.16 -14.72
C GLY A 34 43.04 20.93 -14.90
N THR A 35 44.06 20.79 -14.06
CA THR A 35 44.97 19.62 -14.04
C THR A 35 44.53 18.52 -13.08
N ASP A 36 43.52 18.80 -12.25
CA ASP A 36 43.04 17.87 -11.25
C ASP A 36 41.89 17.00 -11.82
N THR A 37 41.97 15.69 -11.60
CA THR A 37 40.97 14.72 -12.05
C THR A 37 40.53 13.84 -10.89
N VAL A 38 39.22 13.74 -10.66
CA VAL A 38 38.62 12.81 -9.70
C VAL A 38 37.75 11.83 -10.48
N ALA A 39 38.00 10.55 -10.32
CA ALA A 39 37.24 9.49 -10.97
C ALA A 39 36.56 8.55 -9.93
N TYR A 40 35.25 8.36 -10.07
CA TYR A 40 34.49 7.34 -9.36
C TYR A 40 34.41 6.11 -10.26
N THR A 41 35.29 5.15 -10.02
CA THR A 41 35.47 3.92 -10.80
C THR A 41 35.09 2.69 -9.97
N GLU A 42 35.23 1.50 -10.54
CA GLU A 42 35.04 0.23 -9.81
C GLU A 42 35.94 0.15 -8.58
N ASP A 43 37.18 0.62 -8.66
CA ASP A 43 38.11 0.61 -7.52
C ASP A 43 37.62 1.51 -6.37
N TYR A 44 37.00 2.65 -6.69
CA TYR A 44 36.42 3.53 -5.69
C TYR A 44 35.30 2.81 -4.94
N TRP A 45 34.37 2.14 -5.67
CA TRP A 45 33.24 1.45 -5.10
C TRP A 45 33.61 0.15 -4.39
N ALA A 46 34.73 -0.47 -4.69
CA ALA A 46 35.24 -1.62 -3.94
C ALA A 46 35.56 -1.29 -2.48
N GLY A 47 35.93 -0.02 -2.18
CA GLY A 47 36.19 0.48 -0.83
C GLY A 47 35.08 1.32 -0.19
N SER A 48 33.96 1.54 -0.89
CA SER A 48 32.89 2.44 -0.48
C SER A 48 31.54 1.71 -0.43
N GLN A 49 30.60 2.23 0.35
CA GLN A 49 29.23 1.71 0.42
C GLN A 49 28.39 2.33 -0.72
N PRO A 50 27.98 1.57 -1.73
CA PRO A 50 27.07 2.09 -2.75
C PRO A 50 25.68 2.36 -2.18
N ILE A 51 24.91 3.20 -2.87
CA ILE A 51 23.53 3.48 -2.51
C ILE A 51 22.67 2.26 -2.83
N SER A 52 21.93 1.79 -1.86
CA SER A 52 20.96 0.69 -2.03
C SER A 52 19.54 1.19 -1.87
N VAL A 53 18.67 0.81 -2.80
CA VAL A 53 17.24 1.06 -2.75
C VAL A 53 16.52 -0.27 -2.64
N SER A 54 15.65 -0.39 -1.64
CA SER A 54 14.84 -1.59 -1.42
C SER A 54 13.36 -1.28 -1.55
N ILE A 55 12.65 -2.09 -2.33
CA ILE A 55 11.20 -2.09 -2.44
C ILE A 55 10.65 -3.36 -1.83
N SER A 56 9.80 -3.23 -0.83
CA SER A 56 9.09 -4.35 -0.23
C SER A 56 7.96 -4.82 -1.14
N GLU A 57 7.63 -6.10 -1.07
CA GLU A 57 6.42 -6.62 -1.70
C GLU A 57 5.20 -5.89 -1.15
N SER A 58 4.28 -5.54 -2.03
CA SER A 58 3.02 -4.94 -1.62
C SER A 58 2.06 -5.98 -1.06
N ARG A 59 1.20 -5.53 -0.13
CA ARG A 59 0.14 -6.34 0.48
C ARG A 59 -1.09 -5.48 0.71
N LEU A 60 -2.26 -6.00 0.37
CA LEU A 60 -3.54 -5.35 0.62
C LEU A 60 -4.66 -6.39 0.74
N GLU A 61 -5.33 -6.39 1.89
CA GLU A 61 -6.47 -7.24 2.18
C GLU A 61 -7.57 -6.46 2.89
N PHE A 62 -8.82 -6.90 2.73
CA PHE A 62 -9.99 -6.31 3.39
C PHE A 62 -10.79 -7.36 4.16
N PRO A 63 -11.43 -6.99 5.28
CA PRO A 63 -12.31 -7.87 6.01
C PRO A 63 -13.63 -8.10 5.25
N ASN A 64 -14.42 -9.08 5.70
CA ASN A 64 -15.75 -9.39 5.14
C ASN A 64 -16.89 -8.71 5.88
N ALA A 65 -16.60 -8.19 7.08
CA ALA A 65 -17.60 -7.60 7.97
C ALA A 65 -16.96 -6.55 8.88
N PHE A 66 -17.78 -5.67 9.40
CA PHE A 66 -17.42 -4.73 10.47
C PHE A 66 -18.64 -4.38 11.31
N SER A 67 -18.42 -3.86 12.50
CA SER A 67 -19.49 -3.60 13.49
C SER A 67 -19.33 -2.20 14.09
N PRO A 68 -19.86 -1.16 13.44
CA PRO A 68 -19.76 0.22 13.92
C PRO A 68 -20.72 0.46 15.10
N ASN A 69 -20.39 -0.06 16.27
CA ASN A 69 -21.17 0.02 17.50
C ASN A 69 -20.53 0.95 18.56
N GLY A 70 -19.34 1.47 18.29
CA GLY A 70 -18.62 2.39 19.17
C GLY A 70 -17.84 1.71 20.29
N ASP A 71 -17.59 0.42 20.20
CA ASP A 71 -16.79 -0.32 21.22
C ASP A 71 -15.26 -0.23 20.97
N GLY A 72 -14.84 0.41 19.87
CA GLY A 72 -13.44 0.56 19.46
C GLY A 72 -12.89 -0.63 18.69
N ILE A 73 -13.69 -1.65 18.40
CA ILE A 73 -13.29 -2.86 17.70
C ILE A 73 -14.09 -2.98 16.39
N ASN A 74 -13.42 -3.01 15.26
CA ASN A 74 -14.05 -3.12 13.94
C ASN A 74 -15.16 -2.09 13.66
N ASP A 75 -15.07 -0.90 14.26
CA ASP A 75 -16.02 0.19 14.06
C ASP A 75 -15.91 0.83 12.67
N VAL A 76 -14.80 0.62 12.00
CA VAL A 76 -14.51 1.19 10.68
C VAL A 76 -14.11 0.08 9.72
N TYR A 77 -14.78 0.03 8.56
CA TYR A 77 -14.40 -0.84 7.47
C TYR A 77 -13.19 -0.27 6.73
N LYS A 78 -12.06 -0.90 6.86
CA LYS A 78 -10.78 -0.46 6.28
C LYS A 78 -9.92 -1.64 5.86
N ALA A 79 -8.80 -1.38 5.23
CA ALA A 79 -7.78 -2.40 4.96
C ALA A 79 -7.36 -3.09 6.26
N LYS A 80 -7.11 -4.39 6.19
CA LYS A 80 -6.55 -5.14 7.33
C LYS A 80 -5.18 -4.60 7.70
N ASP A 81 -4.86 -4.66 8.98
CA ASP A 81 -3.52 -4.35 9.45
C ASP A 81 -2.48 -5.22 8.74
N GLY A 82 -1.33 -4.63 8.46
CA GLY A 82 -0.27 -5.29 7.68
C GLY A 82 -0.32 -5.02 6.18
N TYR A 83 -1.17 -4.10 5.69
CA TYR A 83 -1.00 -3.56 4.35
C TYR A 83 0.34 -2.82 4.26
N GLN A 84 1.00 -2.92 3.11
CA GLN A 84 2.32 -2.32 2.92
C GLN A 84 2.59 -1.98 1.46
N SER A 85 3.46 -1.00 1.26
CA SER A 85 3.97 -0.62 -0.07
C SER A 85 2.86 -0.28 -1.07
N ILE A 86 1.77 0.35 -0.62
CA ILE A 86 0.68 0.82 -1.48
C ILE A 86 0.95 2.28 -1.86
N VAL A 87 1.03 2.56 -3.16
CA VAL A 87 1.37 3.90 -3.71
C VAL A 87 0.19 4.60 -4.37
N GLU A 88 -0.82 3.84 -4.80
CA GLU A 88 -2.09 4.37 -5.30
C GLU A 88 -3.22 3.60 -4.63
N PHE A 89 -4.27 4.30 -4.21
CA PHE A 89 -5.40 3.68 -3.54
C PHE A 89 -6.69 4.47 -3.75
N HIS A 90 -7.75 3.79 -4.18
CA HIS A 90 -9.13 4.30 -4.24
C HIS A 90 -10.10 3.21 -3.84
N ALA A 91 -10.97 3.49 -2.91
CA ALA A 91 -12.00 2.57 -2.45
C ALA A 91 -13.39 3.20 -2.46
N TYR A 92 -14.38 2.38 -2.77
CA TYR A 92 -15.77 2.78 -2.92
C TYR A 92 -16.68 1.79 -2.23
N ILE A 93 -17.73 2.30 -1.57
CA ILE A 93 -18.83 1.50 -1.02
C ILE A 93 -20.10 1.76 -1.82
N PHE A 94 -20.78 0.69 -2.16
CA PHE A 94 -22.06 0.70 -2.87
C PHE A 94 -23.14 -0.06 -2.10
N ASN A 95 -24.39 0.36 -2.28
CA ASN A 95 -25.52 -0.45 -1.86
C ASN A 95 -25.85 -1.52 -2.93
N ARG A 96 -26.85 -2.38 -2.64
CA ARG A 96 -27.28 -3.45 -3.55
C ARG A 96 -27.84 -2.95 -4.90
N TRP A 97 -28.21 -1.68 -5.00
CA TRP A 97 -28.69 -1.06 -6.25
C TRP A 97 -27.58 -0.41 -7.07
N GLY A 98 -26.31 -0.49 -6.60
CA GLY A 98 -25.16 0.10 -7.28
C GLY A 98 -24.99 1.59 -7.02
N GLN A 99 -25.71 2.18 -6.06
CA GLN A 99 -25.50 3.56 -5.65
C GLN A 99 -24.24 3.66 -4.81
N LYS A 100 -23.34 4.59 -5.17
CA LYS A 100 -22.15 4.90 -4.38
C LYS A 100 -22.56 5.65 -3.10
N LEU A 101 -22.14 5.09 -1.95
CA LEU A 101 -22.45 5.62 -0.63
C LEU A 101 -21.27 6.34 0.01
N TYR A 102 -20.05 5.88 -0.26
CA TYR A 102 -18.84 6.41 0.34
C TYR A 102 -17.62 6.14 -0.56
N GLU A 103 -16.59 6.95 -0.43
CA GLU A 103 -15.29 6.75 -1.08
C GLU A 103 -14.16 7.30 -0.21
N TRP A 104 -12.96 6.70 -0.34
CA TRP A 104 -11.74 7.20 0.30
C TRP A 104 -10.51 6.77 -0.49
N ASP A 105 -9.39 7.52 -0.30
CA ASP A 105 -8.17 7.42 -1.09
C ASP A 105 -6.93 7.03 -0.28
N ASP A 106 -7.09 6.71 0.99
CA ASP A 106 -6.00 6.34 1.88
C ASP A 106 -6.25 4.95 2.47
N PRO A 107 -5.34 3.98 2.32
CA PRO A 107 -5.52 2.65 2.90
C PRO A 107 -5.64 2.66 4.43
N ALA A 108 -5.13 3.69 5.12
CA ALA A 108 -5.33 3.89 6.56
C ALA A 108 -6.74 4.41 6.90
N GLY A 109 -7.43 5.04 5.93
CA GLY A 109 -8.80 5.49 6.07
C GLY A 109 -9.81 4.34 5.99
N GLY A 110 -11.08 4.66 6.10
CA GLY A 110 -12.14 3.67 6.01
C GLY A 110 -13.53 4.25 6.14
N TRP A 111 -14.53 3.38 6.08
CA TRP A 111 -15.94 3.72 6.13
C TRP A 111 -16.55 3.35 7.48
N ASP A 112 -17.23 4.30 8.11
CA ASP A 112 -17.87 4.16 9.44
C ASP A 112 -19.32 3.64 9.40
N GLY A 113 -19.81 3.18 8.27
CA GLY A 113 -21.19 2.69 8.11
C GLY A 113 -22.22 3.79 7.97
N LYS A 114 -21.81 5.02 7.64
CA LYS A 114 -22.71 6.17 7.43
C LYS A 114 -22.73 6.61 5.98
N HIS A 115 -23.84 7.26 5.62
CA HIS A 115 -24.00 8.00 4.38
C HIS A 115 -24.62 9.36 4.67
N ASN A 116 -23.95 10.45 4.26
CA ASN A 116 -24.35 11.83 4.57
C ASN A 116 -24.63 12.08 6.08
N GLY A 117 -23.77 11.53 6.94
CA GLY A 117 -23.87 11.68 8.39
C GLY A 117 -24.94 10.85 9.08
N LYS A 118 -25.68 10.02 8.32
CA LYS A 118 -26.73 9.15 8.86
C LYS A 118 -26.27 7.70 8.85
N ASP A 119 -26.57 7.01 9.92
CA ASP A 119 -26.31 5.58 10.05
C ASP A 119 -27.09 4.78 9.00
N LEU A 120 -26.37 3.94 8.28
CA LEU A 120 -26.98 2.97 7.39
C LEU A 120 -27.44 1.73 8.16
N LYS A 121 -28.45 1.06 7.62
CA LYS A 121 -29.03 -0.16 8.22
C LYS A 121 -28.03 -1.31 8.13
N GLN A 122 -28.12 -2.19 9.12
CA GLN A 122 -27.45 -3.49 9.06
C GLN A 122 -27.81 -4.22 7.76
N GLY A 123 -26.82 -4.85 7.14
CA GLY A 123 -27.01 -5.56 5.89
C GLY A 123 -25.75 -5.71 5.09
N VAL A 124 -25.91 -6.14 3.83
CA VAL A 124 -24.83 -6.36 2.89
C VAL A 124 -24.65 -5.15 1.99
N TYR A 125 -23.41 -4.69 1.92
CA TYR A 125 -22.92 -3.64 1.03
C TYR A 125 -21.82 -4.21 0.14
N PHE A 126 -21.31 -3.44 -0.80
CA PHE A 126 -20.29 -3.89 -1.71
C PHE A 126 -19.11 -2.93 -1.70
N VAL A 127 -17.91 -3.46 -1.66
CA VAL A 127 -16.69 -2.68 -1.79
C VAL A 127 -16.02 -2.93 -3.13
N LEU A 128 -15.54 -1.86 -3.74
CA LEU A 128 -14.62 -1.87 -4.87
C LEU A 128 -13.37 -1.13 -4.45
N VAL A 129 -12.22 -1.78 -4.52
CA VAL A 129 -10.91 -1.16 -4.28
C VAL A 129 -10.06 -1.30 -5.52
N ASN A 130 -9.48 -0.18 -5.96
CA ASN A 130 -8.44 -0.12 -6.97
C ASN A 130 -7.18 0.43 -6.30
N ALA A 131 -6.11 -0.33 -6.35
CA ALA A 131 -4.85 0.06 -5.73
C ALA A 131 -3.65 -0.43 -6.53
N LYS A 132 -2.49 0.15 -6.26
CA LYS A 132 -1.22 -0.25 -6.86
C LYS A 132 -0.13 -0.27 -5.80
N GLY A 133 0.66 -1.33 -5.83
CA GLY A 133 1.86 -1.46 -5.01
C GLY A 133 3.07 -0.80 -5.63
N ALA A 134 4.05 -0.42 -4.80
CA ALA A 134 5.35 0.07 -5.25
C ALA A 134 6.11 -0.98 -6.08
N ASP A 135 5.82 -2.26 -5.89
CA ASP A 135 6.31 -3.40 -6.65
C ASP A 135 5.62 -3.59 -8.02
N GLY A 136 4.74 -2.65 -8.42
CA GLY A 136 3.99 -2.69 -9.67
C GLY A 136 2.73 -3.56 -9.64
N ARG A 137 2.46 -4.27 -8.54
CA ARG A 137 1.25 -5.11 -8.40
C ARG A 137 0.00 -4.25 -8.40
N LYS A 138 -0.99 -4.64 -9.20
CA LYS A 138 -2.31 -4.00 -9.24
C LYS A 138 -3.32 -4.82 -8.44
N TYR A 139 -4.15 -4.13 -7.67
CA TYR A 139 -5.23 -4.72 -6.89
C TYR A 139 -6.57 -4.21 -7.41
N THR A 140 -7.47 -5.12 -7.72
CA THR A 140 -8.88 -4.83 -7.96
C THR A 140 -9.68 -5.77 -7.08
N ILE A 141 -10.08 -5.27 -5.91
CA ILE A 141 -10.81 -6.05 -4.90
C ILE A 141 -12.28 -5.72 -5.02
N ARG A 142 -13.10 -6.73 -5.22
CA ARG A 142 -14.56 -6.65 -5.26
C ARG A 142 -15.11 -7.69 -4.31
N LYS A 143 -15.82 -7.26 -3.29
CA LYS A 143 -16.39 -8.19 -2.32
C LYS A 143 -17.59 -7.61 -1.58
N ASP A 144 -18.32 -8.50 -0.95
CA ASP A 144 -19.40 -8.17 -0.05
C ASP A 144 -18.84 -7.68 1.28
N VAL A 145 -19.55 -6.73 1.89
CA VAL A 145 -19.25 -6.18 3.20
C VAL A 145 -20.48 -6.29 4.08
N ASN A 146 -20.40 -7.05 5.16
CA ASN A 146 -21.47 -7.16 6.12
C ASN A 146 -21.33 -6.06 7.18
N LEU A 147 -22.31 -5.16 7.22
CA LEU A 147 -22.45 -4.17 8.29
C LEU A 147 -23.32 -4.75 9.39
N LEU A 148 -22.76 -4.92 10.59
CA LEU A 148 -23.36 -5.58 11.74
C LEU A 148 -23.53 -4.56 12.89
N ARG A 149 -24.75 -4.12 13.20
CA ARG A 149 -24.97 -3.09 14.23
C ARG A 149 -25.34 -3.64 15.60
N GLY A 150 -25.75 -4.82 15.73
CA GLY A 150 -26.12 -5.43 17.01
C GLY A 150 -25.07 -6.38 17.58
N TYR A 151 -23.90 -6.47 16.94
CA TYR A 151 -22.87 -7.40 17.34
C TYR A 151 -21.84 -6.69 18.21
N THR A 152 -21.69 -7.16 19.45
CA THR A 152 -20.62 -6.75 20.36
C THR A 152 -19.59 -7.87 20.38
N GLU A 153 -18.37 -7.60 19.92
CA GLU A 153 -17.28 -8.55 20.10
C GLU A 153 -16.89 -8.55 21.58
N THR A 154 -17.31 -9.55 22.30
CA THR A 154 -16.69 -9.86 23.60
C THR A 154 -15.30 -10.40 23.31
N SER A 155 -14.27 -9.66 23.73
CA SER A 155 -12.93 -10.18 23.82
C SER A 155 -12.99 -11.51 24.58
N GLY A 156 -12.74 -12.61 23.85
CA GLY A 156 -12.98 -13.95 24.36
C GLY A 156 -12.23 -14.20 25.66
N SER A 157 -12.96 -14.19 26.73
CA SER A 157 -12.62 -15.01 27.89
C SER A 157 -12.93 -16.43 27.47
N THR A 158 -11.90 -17.23 27.23
CA THR A 158 -11.95 -18.68 27.22
C THR A 158 -12.51 -19.09 28.58
N GLY A 159 -13.83 -19.19 28.67
CA GLY A 159 -14.48 -19.85 29.78
C GLY A 159 -14.44 -21.34 29.47
N ASP A 160 -13.63 -22.06 30.21
CA ASP A 160 -13.67 -23.48 30.35
C ASP A 160 -15.12 -23.97 30.60
N ILE A 161 -15.49 -24.95 29.82
CA ILE A 161 -16.41 -25.97 30.30
C ILE A 161 -15.63 -27.27 30.38
#